data_a2ffff390f525f4ebb757e9693bbda72
#
_entry.id   a2ffff390f525f4ebb757e9693bbda72
#
_cell.length_a   1.000
_cell.length_b   1.000
_cell.length_c   1.000
_cell.angle_alpha   90.00
_cell.angle_beta   90.00
_cell.angle_gamma   90.00
#
_symmetry.space_group_name_H-M   'P 1'
#
loop_
_entity.id
_entity.type
_entity.pdbx_description
1 polymer ?
#
loop_
_entity_poly.entity_id
_entity_poly.type
_entity_poly.pdbx_seq_one_letter_code
_entity_poly.pdbx_strand_id
1 'polypeptide(L)'
;IREGYISDKIKLNYKNDPLEYQSLKVAAIANELNSRAVNFKNIKLFTNNFFKKRSYLNKRIRESAANYITTGDSIARDERGLFVFKQILKSEILKFSHSDRVMLATIIFVFHNGINYNEIKDYRKIINKNKLLSSIELGLFLRIVYEIGQLSNFNYSNISIYVKDSNLIFSIPKNYSELLNSRFNKFILMLSKHKKLSQKIIFV
;
A
#
# COMPACT_ATOMS: atom_id res chain seq x y z
N ILE A 1 -6.40 -9.79 30.39
CA ILE A 1 -7.62 -10.63 30.26
C ILE A 1 -8.35 -10.34 28.94
N ARG A 2 -8.54 -9.08 28.55
CA ARG A 2 -9.21 -8.74 27.28
C ARG A 2 -8.42 -9.16 26.03
N GLU A 3 -7.12 -9.06 26.08
CA GLU A 3 -6.24 -9.40 24.93
C GLU A 3 -6.21 -10.89 24.64
N GLY A 4 -6.14 -11.75 25.68
CA GLY A 4 -6.23 -13.19 25.53
C GLY A 4 -7.54 -13.65 24.93
N TYR A 5 -8.65 -13.08 25.36
CA TYR A 5 -9.99 -13.44 24.87
C TYR A 5 -10.18 -13.08 23.40
N ILE A 6 -9.69 -11.90 22.97
CA ILE A 6 -9.74 -11.47 21.56
C ILE A 6 -8.86 -12.37 20.70
N SER A 7 -7.65 -12.69 21.18
CA SER A 7 -6.70 -13.56 20.48
C SER A 7 -7.28 -14.96 20.27
N ASP A 8 -7.93 -15.53 21.28
CA ASP A 8 -8.52 -16.87 21.18
C ASP A 8 -9.76 -16.91 20.29
N LYS A 9 -10.59 -15.88 20.33
CA LYS A 9 -11.74 -15.76 19.42
C LYS A 9 -11.31 -15.58 17.97
N ILE A 10 -10.20 -14.87 17.72
CA ILE A 10 -9.59 -14.74 16.40
C ILE A 10 -9.03 -16.08 15.92
N LYS A 11 -8.36 -16.85 16.80
CA LYS A 11 -7.86 -18.19 16.49
C LYS A 11 -8.97 -19.20 16.15
N LEU A 12 -10.11 -19.12 16.83
CA LEU A 12 -11.27 -19.98 16.59
C LEU A 12 -11.93 -19.73 15.24
N ASN A 13 -11.92 -18.51 14.75
CA ASN A 13 -12.58 -18.12 13.52
C ASN A 13 -11.67 -18.12 12.28
N TYR A 14 -10.34 -18.13 12.48
CA TYR A 14 -9.35 -18.08 11.40
C TYR A 14 -8.25 -19.12 11.59
N LYS A 15 -8.37 -20.21 10.83
CA LYS A 15 -7.39 -21.30 10.87
C LYS A 15 -6.00 -20.92 10.37
N ASN A 16 -5.86 -19.88 9.54
CA ASN A 16 -4.62 -19.68 8.79
C ASN A 16 -3.82 -18.40 9.11
N ASP A 17 -4.41 -17.24 9.36
CA ASP A 17 -3.66 -16.02 9.72
C ASP A 17 -4.52 -14.96 10.45
N PRO A 18 -4.31 -14.79 11.78
CA PRO A 18 -5.01 -13.76 12.55
C PRO A 18 -4.82 -12.33 12.04
N LEU A 19 -3.70 -12.07 11.34
CA LEU A 19 -3.41 -10.77 10.78
C LEU A 19 -4.25 -10.47 9.53
N GLU A 20 -4.44 -11.46 8.67
CA GLU A 20 -5.31 -11.31 7.52
C GLU A 20 -6.72 -10.93 7.95
N TYR A 21 -7.19 -11.53 9.03
CA TYR A 21 -8.49 -11.18 9.61
C TYR A 21 -8.56 -9.74 10.10
N GLN A 22 -7.56 -9.28 10.87
CA GLN A 22 -7.54 -7.90 11.35
C GLN A 22 -7.50 -6.90 10.20
N SER A 23 -6.65 -7.14 9.20
CA SER A 23 -6.55 -6.26 8.05
C SER A 23 -7.80 -6.27 7.17
N LEU A 24 -8.47 -7.41 7.02
CA LEU A 24 -9.75 -7.53 6.33
C LEU A 24 -10.88 -6.81 7.08
N LYS A 25 -10.90 -6.91 8.41
CA LYS A 25 -11.89 -6.20 9.24
C LYS A 25 -11.71 -4.68 9.15
N VAL A 26 -10.46 -4.20 9.20
CA VAL A 26 -10.16 -2.77 9.00
C VAL A 26 -10.56 -2.33 7.60
N ALA A 27 -10.27 -3.13 6.57
CA ALA A 27 -10.66 -2.85 5.20
C ALA A 27 -12.19 -2.83 5.02
N ALA A 28 -12.92 -3.75 5.67
CA ALA A 28 -14.38 -3.77 5.64
C ALA A 28 -14.99 -2.52 6.27
N ILE A 29 -14.52 -2.12 7.46
CA ILE A 29 -14.96 -0.89 8.14
C ILE A 29 -14.63 0.34 7.28
N ALA A 30 -13.43 0.39 6.70
CA ALA A 30 -13.03 1.50 5.84
C ALA A 30 -13.90 1.58 4.58
N ASN A 31 -14.32 0.44 4.00
CA ASN A 31 -15.24 0.39 2.86
C ASN A 31 -16.67 0.83 3.22
N GLU A 32 -17.16 0.46 4.40
CA GLU A 32 -18.48 0.91 4.88
C GLU A 32 -18.53 2.44 5.06
N LEU A 33 -17.40 3.04 5.46
CA LEU A 33 -17.27 4.49 5.64
C LEU A 33 -16.98 5.25 4.34
N ASN A 34 -16.58 4.55 3.29
CA ASN A 34 -16.25 5.14 2.00
C ASN A 34 -17.38 4.96 0.99
N SER A 35 -17.76 6.05 0.34
CA SER A 35 -18.70 6.02 -0.79
C SER A 35 -18.16 5.32 -2.05
N ARG A 36 -16.87 4.93 -2.06
CA ARG A 36 -16.19 4.30 -3.20
C ARG A 36 -15.76 2.89 -2.84
N ALA A 37 -16.32 1.90 -3.51
CA ALA A 37 -15.91 0.51 -3.36
C ALA A 37 -14.47 0.31 -3.85
N VAL A 38 -13.58 -0.19 -2.98
CA VAL A 38 -12.20 -0.52 -3.32
C VAL A 38 -12.06 -2.02 -3.49
N ASN A 39 -11.58 -2.45 -4.65
CA ASN A 39 -11.34 -3.86 -4.91
C ASN A 39 -9.97 -4.31 -4.34
N PHE A 40 -9.92 -4.56 -3.04
CA PHE A 40 -8.69 -5.00 -2.35
C PHE A 40 -8.12 -6.30 -2.91
N LYS A 41 -8.94 -7.22 -3.39
CA LYS A 41 -8.49 -8.49 -3.98
C LYS A 41 -7.61 -8.23 -5.21
N ASN A 42 -8.06 -7.35 -6.10
CA ASN A 42 -7.30 -7.01 -7.30
C ASN A 42 -6.03 -6.22 -6.96
N ILE A 43 -6.09 -5.28 -6.01
CA ILE A 43 -4.91 -4.53 -5.54
C ILE A 43 -3.86 -5.49 -4.98
N LYS A 44 -4.25 -6.46 -4.13
CA LYS A 44 -3.34 -7.49 -3.59
C LYS A 44 -2.72 -8.33 -4.68
N LEU A 45 -3.52 -8.82 -5.63
CA LEU A 45 -3.04 -9.65 -6.73
C LEU A 45 -2.00 -8.90 -7.58
N PHE A 46 -2.32 -7.67 -7.98
CA PHE A 46 -1.47 -6.83 -8.79
C PHE A 46 -0.15 -6.49 -8.07
N THR A 47 -0.25 -6.12 -6.79
CA THR A 47 0.91 -5.84 -5.93
C THR A 47 1.78 -7.07 -5.73
N ASN A 48 1.19 -8.24 -5.48
CA ASN A 48 1.93 -9.47 -5.31
C ASN A 48 2.68 -9.88 -6.58
N ASN A 49 2.09 -9.70 -7.75
CA ASN A 49 2.73 -10.00 -9.03
C ASN A 49 3.95 -9.10 -9.27
N PHE A 50 3.83 -7.79 -9.01
CA PHE A 50 4.93 -6.85 -9.20
C PHE A 50 6.08 -7.06 -8.21
N PHE A 51 5.77 -7.39 -6.95
CA PHE A 51 6.77 -7.54 -5.88
C PHE A 51 7.18 -9.00 -5.59
N LYS A 52 6.80 -9.97 -6.43
CA LYS A 52 7.02 -11.41 -6.19
C LYS A 52 8.46 -11.76 -5.83
N LYS A 53 9.44 -11.08 -6.41
CA LYS A 53 10.88 -11.36 -6.22
C LYS A 53 11.54 -10.48 -5.13
N ARG A 54 10.79 -9.69 -4.34
CA ARG A 54 11.34 -8.77 -3.35
C ARG A 54 11.40 -9.42 -1.96
N SER A 55 12.60 -9.73 -1.47
CA SER A 55 12.80 -10.41 -0.19
C SER A 55 12.36 -9.62 1.04
N TYR A 56 12.56 -8.29 1.03
CA TYR A 56 12.22 -7.42 2.17
C TYR A 56 10.73 -7.13 2.31
N LEU A 57 9.94 -7.34 1.24
CA LEU A 57 8.49 -7.18 1.23
C LEU A 57 7.85 -8.56 1.13
N ASN A 58 7.81 -9.29 2.26
CA ASN A 58 7.11 -10.57 2.28
C ASN A 58 5.61 -10.40 1.92
N LYS A 59 4.98 -11.49 1.51
CA LYS A 59 3.57 -11.49 1.08
C LYS A 59 2.66 -10.87 2.12
N ARG A 60 2.89 -11.17 3.39
CA ARG A 60 2.11 -10.70 4.52
C ARG A 60 2.11 -9.17 4.66
N ILE A 61 3.30 -8.52 4.57
CA ILE A 61 3.40 -7.06 4.61
C ILE A 61 2.66 -6.44 3.42
N ARG A 62 2.83 -7.01 2.21
CA ARG A 62 2.16 -6.49 1.01
C ARG A 62 0.64 -6.55 1.10
N GLU A 63 0.11 -7.68 1.54
CA GLU A 63 -1.34 -7.89 1.66
C GLU A 63 -1.95 -7.04 2.78
N SER A 64 -1.25 -6.92 3.91
CA SER A 64 -1.67 -6.03 4.99
C SER A 64 -1.67 -4.58 4.51
N ALA A 65 -0.61 -4.12 3.87
CA ALA A 65 -0.55 -2.77 3.34
C ALA A 65 -1.71 -2.47 2.39
N ALA A 66 -2.01 -3.40 1.46
CA ALA A 66 -3.16 -3.24 0.57
C ALA A 66 -4.50 -3.10 1.29
N ASN A 67 -4.68 -3.75 2.45
CA ASN A 67 -5.90 -3.62 3.25
C ASN A 67 -5.99 -2.30 4.03
N TYR A 68 -4.85 -1.69 4.37
CA TYR A 68 -4.79 -0.46 5.18
C TYR A 68 -4.85 0.83 4.35
N ILE A 69 -4.85 0.79 3.01
CA ILE A 69 -4.77 2.00 2.16
C ILE A 69 -5.93 2.98 2.33
N THR A 70 -7.12 2.51 2.71
CA THR A 70 -8.30 3.35 2.96
C THR A 70 -8.45 3.77 4.42
N THR A 71 -7.57 3.27 5.31
CA THR A 71 -7.58 3.70 6.71
C THR A 71 -7.27 5.18 6.79
N GLY A 72 -8.08 5.91 7.53
CA GLY A 72 -7.93 7.35 7.70
C GLY A 72 -8.60 8.21 6.61
N ASP A 73 -9.39 7.63 5.71
CA ASP A 73 -10.10 8.40 4.67
C ASP A 73 -11.09 9.44 5.25
N SER A 74 -11.54 9.24 6.49
CA SER A 74 -12.32 10.21 7.27
C SER A 74 -11.50 11.34 7.89
N ILE A 75 -10.17 11.26 7.86
CA ILE A 75 -9.25 12.26 8.43
C ILE A 75 -8.89 13.30 7.37
N ALA A 76 -8.68 14.56 7.81
CA ALA A 76 -8.21 15.63 6.95
C ALA A 76 -6.95 15.21 6.17
N ARG A 77 -6.91 15.55 4.88
CA ARG A 77 -5.92 15.02 3.93
C ARG A 77 -4.48 15.22 4.39
N ASP A 78 -4.20 16.40 4.96
CA ASP A 78 -2.82 16.78 5.33
C ASP A 78 -2.34 16.02 6.59
N GLU A 79 -3.25 15.63 7.46
CA GLU A 79 -2.94 14.91 8.71
C GLU A 79 -3.03 13.38 8.57
N ARG A 80 -3.72 12.91 7.54
CA ARG A 80 -4.09 11.50 7.36
C ARG A 80 -2.89 10.55 7.46
N GLY A 81 -1.84 10.84 6.73
CA GLY A 81 -0.66 9.96 6.69
C GLY A 81 0.01 9.81 8.06
N LEU A 82 0.20 10.91 8.79
CA LEU A 82 0.81 10.87 10.11
C LEU A 82 -0.12 10.22 11.15
N PHE A 83 -1.41 10.51 11.06
CA PHE A 83 -2.41 9.89 11.94
C PHE A 83 -2.38 8.35 11.80
N VAL A 84 -2.50 7.84 10.57
CA VAL A 84 -2.52 6.39 10.32
C VAL A 84 -1.17 5.75 10.67
N PHE A 85 -0.06 6.43 10.40
CA PHE A 85 1.27 5.99 10.82
C PHE A 85 1.33 5.73 12.32
N LYS A 86 0.91 6.71 13.14
CA LYS A 86 0.89 6.59 14.60
C LYS A 86 -0.08 5.50 15.08
N GLN A 87 -1.23 5.35 14.43
CA GLN A 87 -2.21 4.29 14.74
C GLN A 87 -1.61 2.90 14.51
N ILE A 88 -0.95 2.66 13.39
CA ILE A 88 -0.32 1.37 13.10
C ILE A 88 0.79 1.06 14.10
N LEU A 89 1.61 2.05 14.49
CA LEU A 89 2.68 1.83 15.47
C LEU A 89 2.15 1.45 16.86
N LYS A 90 1.02 2.05 17.27
CA LYS A 90 0.38 1.79 18.57
C LYS A 90 -0.46 0.51 18.57
N SER A 91 -0.88 0.04 17.39
CA SER A 91 -1.73 -1.13 17.29
C SER A 91 -0.95 -2.42 17.58
N GLU A 92 -1.55 -3.29 18.36
CA GLU A 92 -1.06 -4.66 18.59
C GLU A 92 -1.45 -5.53 17.41
N ILE A 93 -0.67 -5.47 16.34
CA ILE A 93 -0.85 -6.35 15.20
C ILE A 93 -0.18 -7.68 15.52
N LEU A 94 -0.98 -8.72 15.74
CA LEU A 94 -0.49 -10.05 16.07
C LEU A 94 0.55 -10.55 15.06
N LYS A 95 1.64 -11.14 15.58
CA LYS A 95 2.73 -11.71 14.79
C LYS A 95 3.52 -10.72 13.92
N PHE A 96 3.35 -9.40 14.05
CA PHE A 96 4.27 -8.43 13.48
C PHE A 96 5.38 -8.08 14.48
N SER A 97 6.62 -8.16 14.02
CA SER A 97 7.73 -7.57 14.76
C SER A 97 7.61 -6.05 14.79
N HIS A 98 8.32 -5.39 15.70
CA HIS A 98 8.36 -3.93 15.72
C HIS A 98 8.85 -3.35 14.37
N SER A 99 9.86 -3.97 13.78
CA SER A 99 10.36 -3.62 12.44
C SER A 99 9.25 -3.74 11.36
N ASP A 100 8.44 -4.79 11.40
CA ASP A 100 7.35 -4.98 10.41
C ASP A 100 6.26 -3.93 10.58
N ARG A 101 5.93 -3.55 11.83
CA ARG A 101 4.99 -2.46 12.11
C ARG A 101 5.49 -1.12 11.57
N VAL A 102 6.78 -0.81 11.77
CA VAL A 102 7.39 0.42 11.21
C VAL A 102 7.37 0.38 9.69
N MET A 103 7.66 -0.77 9.07
CA MET A 103 7.55 -0.93 7.61
C MET A 103 6.13 -0.67 7.13
N LEU A 104 5.13 -1.32 7.74
CA LEU A 104 3.72 -1.14 7.38
C LEU A 104 3.27 0.30 7.55
N ALA A 105 3.58 0.93 8.69
CA ALA A 105 3.28 2.32 8.97
C ALA A 105 3.92 3.26 7.92
N THR A 106 5.18 3.01 7.56
CA THR A 106 5.90 3.78 6.53
C THR A 106 5.24 3.62 5.15
N ILE A 107 4.82 2.40 4.77
CA ILE A 107 4.13 2.15 3.51
C ILE A 107 2.85 2.99 3.42
N ILE A 108 2.03 2.98 4.46
CA ILE A 108 0.76 3.71 4.49
C ILE A 108 0.99 5.23 4.57
N PHE A 109 1.99 5.69 5.34
CA PHE A 109 2.39 7.10 5.34
C PHE A 109 2.75 7.58 3.93
N VAL A 110 3.62 6.84 3.22
CA VAL A 110 4.03 7.18 1.84
C VAL A 110 2.86 7.12 0.86
N PHE A 111 1.95 6.17 1.04
CA PHE A 111 0.71 6.10 0.25
C PHE A 111 -0.10 7.40 0.32
N HIS A 112 -0.23 8.00 1.50
CA HIS A 112 -1.01 9.23 1.70
C HIS A 112 -0.23 10.50 1.36
N ASN A 113 1.02 10.62 1.83
CA ASN A 113 1.80 11.87 1.83
C ASN A 113 2.89 11.91 0.75
N GLY A 114 3.20 10.76 0.08
CA GLY A 114 4.35 10.67 -0.81
C GLY A 114 5.68 10.62 -0.04
N ILE A 115 6.76 11.09 -0.69
CA ILE A 115 8.12 11.03 -0.12
C ILE A 115 8.40 12.29 0.74
N ASN A 116 7.65 12.50 1.80
CA ASN A 116 7.97 13.51 2.81
C ASN A 116 8.35 12.83 4.13
N TYR A 117 9.67 12.78 4.42
CA TYR A 117 10.16 12.01 5.55
C TYR A 117 10.33 12.80 6.85
N ASN A 118 10.18 14.10 6.84
CA ASN A 118 10.52 14.93 8.00
C ASN A 118 9.74 14.49 9.24
N GLU A 119 8.48 14.14 9.07
CA GLU A 119 7.57 13.74 10.15
C GLU A 119 7.87 12.35 10.73
N ILE A 120 8.52 11.47 9.96
CA ILE A 120 8.80 10.08 10.37
C ILE A 120 10.30 9.76 10.46
N LYS A 121 11.17 10.78 10.40
CA LYS A 121 12.62 10.61 10.33
C LYS A 121 13.20 9.76 11.47
N ASP A 122 12.69 9.88 12.69
CA ASP A 122 13.20 9.19 13.87
C ASP A 122 12.90 7.68 13.83
N TYR A 123 11.76 7.30 13.25
CA TYR A 123 11.38 5.89 13.11
C TYR A 123 12.21 5.15 12.05
N ARG A 124 12.85 5.88 11.13
CA ARG A 124 13.73 5.30 10.11
C ARG A 124 14.95 4.59 10.69
N LYS A 125 15.34 4.93 11.93
CA LYS A 125 16.44 4.27 12.65
C LYS A 125 16.09 2.84 13.09
N ILE A 126 14.79 2.50 13.15
CA ILE A 126 14.30 1.19 13.61
C ILE A 126 14.41 0.13 12.51
N ILE A 127 14.40 0.55 11.25
CA ILE A 127 14.50 -0.34 10.09
C ILE A 127 15.76 -0.01 9.29
N ASN A 128 16.38 -1.04 8.70
CA ASN A 128 17.53 -0.81 7.85
C ASN A 128 17.16 -0.11 6.53
N LYS A 129 18.17 0.44 5.86
CA LYS A 129 17.99 1.20 4.61
C LYS A 129 17.21 0.43 3.54
N ASN A 130 17.47 -0.87 3.37
CA ASN A 130 16.80 -1.67 2.34
C ASN A 130 15.31 -1.86 2.64
N LYS A 131 14.95 -2.12 3.91
CA LYS A 131 13.55 -2.17 4.36
C LYS A 131 12.85 -0.84 4.16
N LEU A 132 13.51 0.27 4.49
CA LEU A 132 12.98 1.62 4.27
C LEU A 132 12.69 1.87 2.79
N LEU A 133 13.69 1.65 1.92
CA LEU A 133 13.54 1.85 0.47
C LEU A 133 12.42 0.99 -0.12
N SER A 134 12.33 -0.28 0.31
CA SER A 134 11.25 -1.18 -0.13
C SER A 134 9.88 -0.73 0.37
N SER A 135 9.79 -0.19 1.59
CA SER A 135 8.52 0.36 2.12
C SER A 135 8.05 1.58 1.33
N ILE A 136 8.97 2.46 0.95
CA ILE A 136 8.67 3.61 0.09
C ILE A 136 8.19 3.16 -1.29
N GLU A 137 8.91 2.23 -1.91
CA GLU A 137 8.55 1.68 -3.21
C GLU A 137 7.13 1.12 -3.20
N LEU A 138 6.79 0.33 -2.17
CA LEU A 138 5.46 -0.25 -2.05
C LEU A 138 4.38 0.81 -1.80
N GLY A 139 4.63 1.80 -0.95
CA GLY A 139 3.68 2.87 -0.68
C GLY A 139 3.33 3.69 -1.93
N LEU A 140 4.34 4.07 -2.72
CA LEU A 140 4.15 4.77 -3.99
C LEU A 140 3.42 3.89 -5.01
N PHE A 141 3.79 2.61 -5.11
CA PHE A 141 3.15 1.66 -6.00
C PHE A 141 1.67 1.46 -5.66
N LEU A 142 1.34 1.24 -4.37
CA LEU A 142 -0.04 1.11 -3.91
C LEU A 142 -0.86 2.37 -4.22
N ARG A 143 -0.27 3.56 -4.11
CA ARG A 143 -0.94 4.80 -4.49
C ARG A 143 -1.29 4.83 -5.96
N ILE A 144 -0.35 4.46 -6.84
CA ILE A 144 -0.58 4.38 -8.28
C ILE A 144 -1.70 3.38 -8.58
N VAL A 145 -1.63 2.17 -8.02
CA VAL A 145 -2.64 1.11 -8.22
C VAL A 145 -4.02 1.54 -7.70
N TYR A 146 -4.05 2.25 -6.58
CA TYR A 146 -5.30 2.80 -6.02
C TYR A 146 -5.92 3.86 -6.93
N GLU A 147 -5.13 4.83 -7.43
CA GLU A 147 -5.63 5.85 -8.38
C GLU A 147 -6.18 5.22 -9.66
N ILE A 148 -5.51 4.20 -10.18
CA ILE A 148 -5.99 3.41 -11.31
C ILE A 148 -7.34 2.74 -10.97
N GLY A 149 -7.46 2.15 -9.79
CA GLY A 149 -8.65 1.42 -9.37
C GLY A 149 -9.88 2.30 -9.07
N GLN A 150 -9.72 3.63 -9.01
CA GLN A 150 -10.84 4.57 -8.81
C GLN A 150 -11.67 4.80 -10.08
N LEU A 151 -11.24 4.28 -11.23
CA LEU A 151 -12.01 4.40 -12.46
C LEU A 151 -13.19 3.43 -12.46
N SER A 152 -14.32 3.93 -12.89
CA SER A 152 -15.49 3.10 -13.14
C SER A 152 -15.17 2.04 -14.20
N ASN A 153 -15.59 0.80 -13.95
CA ASN A 153 -15.40 -0.36 -14.86
C ASN A 153 -13.94 -0.76 -15.12
N PHE A 154 -13.03 -0.45 -14.20
CA PHE A 154 -11.63 -0.73 -14.39
C PHE A 154 -11.31 -2.23 -14.24
N ASN A 155 -10.65 -2.80 -15.26
CA ASN A 155 -10.12 -4.16 -15.21
C ASN A 155 -8.58 -4.14 -15.10
N TYR A 156 -8.06 -4.53 -13.96
CA TYR A 156 -6.61 -4.61 -13.71
C TYR A 156 -5.87 -5.55 -14.66
N SER A 157 -6.55 -6.52 -15.30
CA SER A 157 -5.91 -7.44 -16.24
C SER A 157 -5.38 -6.75 -17.50
N ASN A 158 -5.93 -5.57 -17.83
CA ASN A 158 -5.58 -4.82 -19.03
C ASN A 158 -4.41 -3.86 -18.82
N ILE A 159 -3.90 -3.76 -17.58
CA ILE A 159 -2.72 -2.93 -17.28
C ILE A 159 -1.54 -3.81 -16.90
N SER A 160 -0.37 -3.44 -17.38
CA SER A 160 0.87 -4.02 -16.91
C SER A 160 1.86 -2.95 -16.46
N ILE A 161 2.57 -3.24 -15.36
CA ILE A 161 3.66 -2.42 -14.85
C ILE A 161 4.89 -3.32 -14.73
N TYR A 162 5.96 -2.94 -15.44
CA TYR A 162 7.19 -3.73 -15.44
C TYR A 162 8.42 -2.85 -15.67
N VAL A 163 9.60 -3.41 -15.41
CA VAL A 163 10.88 -2.74 -15.64
C VAL A 163 11.56 -3.40 -16.81
N LYS A 164 11.92 -2.62 -17.82
CA LYS A 164 12.69 -3.06 -18.98
C LYS A 164 13.65 -1.93 -19.43
N ASP A 165 14.89 -2.28 -19.73
CA ASP A 165 15.91 -1.35 -20.28
C ASP A 165 16.03 -0.04 -19.46
N SER A 166 16.15 -0.16 -18.13
CA SER A 166 16.20 0.97 -17.19
C SER A 166 14.97 1.89 -17.22
N ASN A 167 13.86 1.43 -17.80
CA ASN A 167 12.59 2.15 -17.82
C ASN A 167 11.57 1.43 -16.93
N LEU A 168 10.81 2.22 -16.15
CA LEU A 168 9.57 1.79 -15.53
C LEU A 168 8.45 2.01 -16.54
N ILE A 169 7.91 0.90 -17.07
CA ILE A 169 6.93 0.92 -18.16
C ILE A 169 5.54 0.68 -17.59
N PHE A 170 4.62 1.57 -17.93
CA PHE A 170 3.17 1.45 -17.69
C PHE A 170 2.50 1.22 -19.04
N SER A 171 1.95 0.02 -19.24
CA SER A 171 1.14 -0.30 -20.42
C SER A 171 -0.33 -0.16 -20.02
N ILE A 172 -1.03 0.78 -20.64
CA ILE A 172 -2.39 1.21 -20.28
C ILE A 172 -3.25 1.21 -21.56
N PRO A 173 -4.48 0.66 -21.54
CA PRO A 173 -5.38 0.75 -22.68
C PRO A 173 -5.70 2.20 -23.05
N LYS A 174 -5.85 2.48 -24.37
CA LYS A 174 -6.10 3.84 -24.87
C LYS A 174 -7.32 4.53 -24.27
N ASN A 175 -8.37 3.77 -23.99
CA ASN A 175 -9.59 4.29 -23.34
C ASN A 175 -9.38 4.79 -21.91
N TYR A 176 -8.21 4.56 -21.31
CA TYR A 176 -7.83 5.08 -20.00
C TYR A 176 -6.82 6.23 -20.07
N SER A 177 -6.66 6.88 -21.22
CA SER A 177 -5.74 8.03 -21.38
C SER A 177 -6.07 9.20 -20.45
N GLU A 178 -7.34 9.37 -20.06
CA GLU A 178 -7.79 10.38 -19.09
C GLU A 178 -7.23 10.16 -17.67
N LEU A 179 -6.71 8.95 -17.39
CA LEU A 179 -6.00 8.66 -16.13
C LEU A 179 -4.76 9.50 -15.91
N LEU A 180 -4.18 10.02 -16.96
CA LEU A 180 -2.93 10.78 -16.90
C LEU A 180 -3.12 12.18 -16.32
N ASN A 181 -3.92 12.28 -15.26
CA ASN A 181 -4.01 13.51 -14.49
C ASN A 181 -2.67 13.84 -13.80
N SER A 182 -2.52 15.08 -13.39
CA SER A 182 -1.29 15.58 -12.76
C SER A 182 -0.88 14.78 -11.51
N ARG A 183 -1.87 14.27 -10.77
CA ARG A 183 -1.66 13.49 -9.54
C ARG A 183 -1.10 12.10 -9.82
N PHE A 184 -1.65 11.38 -10.80
CA PHE A 184 -1.15 10.09 -11.23
C PHE A 184 0.30 10.21 -11.73
N ASN A 185 0.56 11.18 -12.62
CA ASN A 185 1.90 11.45 -13.15
C ASN A 185 2.91 11.79 -12.04
N LYS A 186 2.51 12.53 -11.01
CA LYS A 186 3.34 12.85 -9.85
C LYS A 186 3.82 11.57 -9.14
N PHE A 187 2.96 10.60 -8.89
CA PHE A 187 3.35 9.36 -8.19
C PHE A 187 4.19 8.43 -9.07
N ILE A 188 3.92 8.36 -10.37
CA ILE A 188 4.80 7.63 -11.30
C ILE A 188 6.20 8.24 -11.31
N LEU A 189 6.31 9.56 -11.41
CA LEU A 189 7.58 10.27 -11.38
C LEU A 189 8.33 10.05 -10.05
N MET A 190 7.62 10.05 -8.92
CA MET A 190 8.23 9.75 -7.62
C MET A 190 8.76 8.32 -7.56
N LEU A 191 7.99 7.34 -8.06
CA LEU A 191 8.40 5.94 -8.08
C LEU A 191 9.61 5.70 -9.00
N SER A 192 9.60 6.27 -10.21
CA SER A 192 10.70 6.14 -11.15
C SER A 192 12.00 6.78 -10.62
N LYS A 193 11.92 7.99 -10.07
CA LYS A 193 13.07 8.66 -9.41
C LYS A 193 13.59 7.83 -8.23
N HIS A 194 12.70 7.30 -7.40
CA HIS A 194 13.09 6.45 -6.27
C HIS A 194 13.84 5.19 -6.72
N LYS A 195 13.45 4.61 -7.83
CA LYS A 195 14.11 3.44 -8.43
C LYS A 195 15.30 3.79 -9.32
N LYS A 196 15.60 5.06 -9.54
CA LYS A 196 16.60 5.54 -10.52
C LYS A 196 16.33 5.00 -11.92
N LEU A 197 15.08 5.00 -12.34
CA LEU A 197 14.61 4.58 -13.66
C LEU A 197 13.99 5.76 -14.40
N SER A 198 14.02 5.72 -15.72
CA SER A 198 13.17 6.57 -16.54
C SER A 198 11.74 6.04 -16.55
N GLN A 199 10.76 6.89 -16.81
CA GLN A 199 9.37 6.47 -16.94
C GLN A 199 8.95 6.40 -18.41
N LYS A 200 8.14 5.40 -18.77
CA LYS A 200 7.54 5.28 -20.10
C LYS A 200 6.09 4.83 -19.97
N ILE A 201 5.18 5.56 -20.57
CA ILE A 201 3.76 5.17 -20.65
C ILE A 201 3.50 4.74 -22.10
N ILE A 202 2.91 3.56 -22.26
CA ILE A 202 2.57 2.98 -23.54
C ILE A 202 1.07 2.77 -23.56
N PHE A 203 0.40 3.31 -24.55
CA PHE A 203 -1.01 3.06 -24.81
C PHE A 203 -1.16 1.88 -25.77
N VAL A 204 -1.95 0.89 -25.37
CA VAL A 204 -2.21 -0.34 -26.11
C VAL A 204 -3.68 -0.49 -26.48
#